data_5b4f18d0ad3e729e95e252a2e45e2aa5
#
_entry.id   5b4f18d0ad3e729e95e252a2e45e2aa5
#
_cell.length_a   1.000
_cell.length_b   1.000
_cell.length_c   1.000
_cell.angle_alpha   90.00
_cell.angle_beta   90.00
_cell.angle_gamma   90.00
#
_symmetry.space_group_name_H-M   'P 1'
#
loop_
_entity.id
_entity.type
_entity.pdbx_description
1 polymer ?
#
loop_
_entity_poly.entity_id
_entity_poly.type
_entity_poly.pdbx_seq_one_letter_code
_entity_poly.pdbx_strand_id
1 'polypeptide(L)'
;MIRLRLLAVTLGFFASGTVFAADLPRAKPEEVGMSSERLARIGEVLKADIAAGRIPGAVIAIARHGKLVALDAHGWRDKAAGVAMTTDTIFNIASMTKPMVTVGALMLYERGQLLIGDPLSKYFPKFSNMKVAARDANGEPTAETVPAVRQITIQDLMRHTSGIIYGGRGNTLVHKMYPAGSGDASREYDGAAFVDKLASLPLLYQPATVWDYGFGLDLLGLTIEKISGQALGQYLKASLFTPLGMNDTGFAISPDQAARYARPLPNDPDTGKPQARSPELTQPLKFECGGGCAASTASDYLRFAMMLMNQGRSGEARLLGPRTVAYMLSDQLGPNIKNLIGNADPTRADYGFGLGLAVRTTPGVVKMMGSIGQFSWPGASGTDWWADPKEELAVVYMSAAPGPLRWHYRQVINALVYQAIVD
;
A
#
# COMPACT_ATOMS: atom_id res chain seq x y z
N MET A 1 33.98 -26.78 56.82
CA MET A 1 32.55 -26.38 56.80
C MET A 1 32.38 -25.26 55.76
N ILE A 2 31.98 -25.61 54.53
CA ILE A 2 31.80 -24.65 53.43
C ILE A 2 30.30 -24.36 53.39
N ARG A 3 29.92 -23.09 53.58
CA ARG A 3 28.54 -22.64 53.49
C ARG A 3 28.20 -22.30 52.04
N LEU A 4 27.35 -23.11 51.42
CA LEU A 4 26.74 -22.86 50.11
C LEU A 4 25.66 -21.77 50.26
N ARG A 5 25.82 -20.61 49.55
CA ARG A 5 24.77 -19.60 49.45
C ARG A 5 23.96 -19.89 48.18
N LEU A 6 22.69 -20.28 48.34
CA LEU A 6 21.73 -20.32 47.23
C LEU A 6 21.37 -18.87 46.84
N LEU A 7 21.63 -18.54 45.58
CA LEU A 7 21.07 -17.35 44.95
C LEU A 7 19.69 -17.70 44.36
N ALA A 8 18.63 -17.12 44.92
CA ALA A 8 17.29 -17.21 44.38
C ALA A 8 17.18 -16.20 43.20
N VAL A 9 17.07 -16.72 41.99
CA VAL A 9 16.75 -15.90 40.79
C VAL A 9 15.24 -15.78 40.73
N THR A 10 14.72 -14.61 41.04
CA THR A 10 13.32 -14.26 40.85
C THR A 10 13.09 -13.96 39.35
N LEU A 11 12.45 -14.89 38.63
CA LEU A 11 11.92 -14.62 37.30
C LEU A 11 10.71 -13.69 37.45
N GLY A 12 10.91 -12.43 37.09
CA GLY A 12 9.83 -11.48 36.95
C GLY A 12 9.00 -11.81 35.68
N PHE A 13 7.80 -12.34 35.86
CA PHE A 13 6.81 -12.44 34.79
C PHE A 13 6.36 -11.02 34.43
N PHE A 14 6.85 -10.48 33.29
CA PHE A 14 6.21 -9.36 32.65
C PHE A 14 4.89 -9.85 32.05
N ALA A 15 3.79 -9.57 32.71
CA ALA A 15 2.46 -9.71 32.14
C ALA A 15 2.37 -8.70 30.97
N SER A 16 2.52 -9.19 29.75
CA SER A 16 2.20 -8.43 28.53
C SER A 16 0.68 -8.24 28.50
N GLY A 17 0.21 -7.16 29.11
CA GLY A 17 -1.16 -6.73 28.93
C GLY A 17 -1.39 -6.46 27.45
N THR A 18 -2.34 -7.15 26.83
CA THR A 18 -2.85 -6.83 25.49
C THR A 18 -3.47 -5.45 25.56
N VAL A 19 -2.73 -4.44 25.14
CA VAL A 19 -3.26 -3.09 24.93
C VAL A 19 -4.12 -3.18 23.69
N PHE A 20 -5.43 -3.29 23.85
CA PHE A 20 -6.37 -3.12 22.75
C PHE A 20 -6.22 -1.68 22.21
N ALA A 21 -6.02 -1.54 20.91
CA ALA A 21 -6.02 -0.22 20.29
C ALA A 21 -7.35 0.45 20.60
N ALA A 22 -7.30 1.60 21.26
CA ALA A 22 -8.47 2.38 21.59
C ALA A 22 -9.19 2.83 20.31
N ASP A 23 -10.50 3.05 20.39
CA ASP A 23 -11.24 3.68 19.31
C ASP A 23 -10.63 5.04 18.96
N LEU A 24 -10.64 5.39 17.66
CA LEU A 24 -10.17 6.69 17.24
C LEU A 24 -11.01 7.78 17.91
N PRO A 25 -10.38 8.75 18.62
CA PRO A 25 -11.12 9.84 19.21
C PRO A 25 -11.91 10.59 18.14
N ARG A 26 -13.16 10.97 18.44
CA ARG A 26 -14.04 11.67 17.49
C ARG A 26 -14.09 13.15 17.81
N ALA A 27 -14.32 13.96 16.78
CA ALA A 27 -14.62 15.38 16.90
C ALA A 27 -15.69 15.79 15.88
N LYS A 28 -16.41 16.88 16.17
CA LYS A 28 -17.17 17.56 15.12
C LYS A 28 -16.19 18.26 14.16
N PRO A 29 -16.51 18.36 12.87
CA PRO A 29 -15.65 19.04 11.91
C PRO A 29 -15.19 20.44 12.36
N GLU A 30 -16.08 21.23 12.92
CA GLU A 30 -15.82 22.59 13.38
C GLU A 30 -14.80 22.66 14.53
N GLU A 31 -14.68 21.61 15.34
CA GLU A 31 -13.71 21.54 16.45
C GLU A 31 -12.26 21.33 15.96
N VAL A 32 -12.12 21.02 14.68
CA VAL A 32 -10.82 20.76 14.03
C VAL A 32 -10.64 21.57 12.74
N GLY A 33 -11.30 22.74 12.65
CA GLY A 33 -11.14 23.67 11.52
C GLY A 33 -11.69 23.15 10.19
N MET A 34 -12.74 22.31 10.21
CA MET A 34 -13.44 21.86 9.00
C MET A 34 -14.91 22.28 9.05
N SER A 35 -15.54 22.43 7.89
CA SER A 35 -16.97 22.76 7.76
C SER A 35 -17.78 21.50 7.49
N SER A 36 -18.74 21.20 8.38
CA SER A 36 -19.73 20.11 8.19
C SER A 36 -20.53 20.28 6.90
N GLU A 37 -20.98 21.51 6.60
CA GLU A 37 -21.72 21.82 5.37
C GLU A 37 -20.91 21.47 4.11
N ARG A 38 -19.62 21.83 4.12
CA ARG A 38 -18.75 21.56 2.97
C ARG A 38 -18.38 20.08 2.86
N LEU A 39 -18.21 19.38 3.99
CA LEU A 39 -17.99 17.92 3.98
C LEU A 39 -19.22 17.17 3.45
N ALA A 40 -20.43 17.64 3.70
CA ALA A 40 -21.68 17.02 3.21
C ALA A 40 -21.71 16.91 1.67
N ARG A 41 -21.03 17.80 0.95
CA ARG A 41 -20.88 17.76 -0.53
C ARG A 41 -20.28 16.46 -1.04
N ILE A 42 -19.43 15.79 -0.24
CA ILE A 42 -18.88 14.47 -0.58
C ILE A 42 -20.02 13.46 -0.75
N GLY A 43 -20.92 13.41 0.23
CA GLY A 43 -22.08 12.52 0.19
C GLY A 43 -23.05 12.85 -0.96
N GLU A 44 -23.25 14.14 -1.29
CA GLU A 44 -24.08 14.57 -2.41
C GLU A 44 -23.53 14.07 -3.75
N VAL A 45 -22.23 14.29 -4.00
CA VAL A 45 -21.55 13.82 -5.24
C VAL A 45 -21.57 12.30 -5.34
N LEU A 46 -21.23 11.60 -4.25
CA LEU A 46 -21.24 10.13 -4.25
C LEU A 46 -22.64 9.56 -4.50
N LYS A 47 -23.68 10.11 -3.87
CA LYS A 47 -25.07 9.69 -4.09
C LYS A 47 -25.52 9.91 -5.52
N ALA A 48 -25.19 11.03 -6.13
CA ALA A 48 -25.51 11.33 -7.52
C ALA A 48 -24.83 10.32 -8.49
N ASP A 49 -23.55 10.06 -8.29
CA ASP A 49 -22.79 9.13 -9.13
C ASP A 49 -23.21 7.65 -8.95
N ILE A 50 -23.59 7.26 -7.74
CA ILE A 50 -24.16 5.93 -7.46
C ILE A 50 -25.52 5.78 -8.14
N ALA A 51 -26.38 6.80 -8.08
CA ALA A 51 -27.67 6.81 -8.77
C ALA A 51 -27.51 6.76 -10.30
N ALA A 52 -26.49 7.44 -10.84
CA ALA A 52 -26.13 7.39 -12.25
C ALA A 52 -25.43 6.07 -12.67
N GLY A 53 -25.14 5.16 -11.73
CA GLY A 53 -24.54 3.86 -12.00
C GLY A 53 -23.03 3.94 -12.31
N ARG A 54 -22.34 5.02 -11.96
CA ARG A 54 -20.90 5.18 -12.20
C ARG A 54 -20.04 4.36 -11.24
N ILE A 55 -20.44 4.24 -9.96
CA ILE A 55 -19.80 3.38 -8.96
C ILE A 55 -20.87 2.58 -8.20
N PRO A 56 -20.52 1.43 -7.61
CA PRO A 56 -21.48 0.67 -6.79
C PRO A 56 -21.78 1.39 -5.47
N GLY A 57 -20.75 1.97 -4.85
CA GLY A 57 -20.79 2.63 -3.56
C GLY A 57 -19.39 2.95 -3.09
N ALA A 58 -19.29 3.62 -1.94
CA ALA A 58 -18.02 3.99 -1.34
C ALA A 58 -18.11 4.11 0.18
N VAL A 59 -16.97 3.96 0.85
CA VAL A 59 -16.74 4.34 2.24
C VAL A 59 -15.64 5.41 2.27
N ILE A 60 -15.86 6.48 3.05
CA ILE A 60 -14.87 7.51 3.30
C ILE A 60 -14.63 7.64 4.79
N ALA A 61 -13.35 7.76 5.17
CA ALA A 61 -12.92 8.05 6.53
C ALA A 61 -11.97 9.24 6.52
N ILE A 62 -12.22 10.24 7.36
CA ILE A 62 -11.44 11.47 7.45
C ILE A 62 -11.06 11.71 8.90
N ALA A 63 -9.77 11.94 9.16
CA ALA A 63 -9.28 12.38 10.46
C ALA A 63 -8.47 13.67 10.30
N ARG A 64 -8.65 14.61 11.23
CA ARG A 64 -7.86 15.85 11.34
C ARG A 64 -7.47 16.10 12.79
N HIS A 65 -6.25 16.63 13.02
CA HIS A 65 -5.70 16.85 14.36
C HIS A 65 -5.81 15.62 15.27
N GLY A 66 -5.56 14.44 14.70
CA GLY A 66 -5.62 13.16 15.42
C GLY A 66 -7.02 12.65 15.77
N LYS A 67 -8.09 13.29 15.28
CA LYS A 67 -9.49 12.93 15.59
C LYS A 67 -10.28 12.56 14.33
N LEU A 68 -11.09 11.50 14.43
CA LEU A 68 -12.00 11.09 13.37
C LEU A 68 -13.16 12.09 13.25
N VAL A 69 -13.31 12.72 12.08
CA VAL A 69 -14.37 13.71 11.81
C VAL A 69 -15.47 13.19 10.90
N ALA A 70 -15.16 12.24 10.03
CA ALA A 70 -16.16 11.59 9.17
C ALA A 70 -15.83 10.10 8.99
N LEU A 71 -16.85 9.27 8.99
CA LEU A 71 -16.82 7.85 8.61
C LEU A 71 -18.18 7.51 8.03
N ASP A 72 -18.28 7.61 6.70
CA ASP A 72 -19.55 7.53 5.99
C ASP A 72 -19.53 6.44 4.92
N ALA A 73 -20.66 5.77 4.75
CA ALA A 73 -20.88 4.74 3.73
C ALA A 73 -22.03 5.14 2.82
N HIS A 74 -21.85 4.98 1.51
CA HIS A 74 -22.82 5.36 0.49
C HIS A 74 -23.02 4.25 -0.52
N GLY A 75 -24.28 4.00 -0.93
CA GLY A 75 -24.64 3.04 -1.98
C GLY A 75 -24.55 1.58 -1.56
N TRP A 76 -23.98 0.73 -2.40
CA TRP A 76 -24.06 -0.72 -2.32
C TRP A 76 -22.66 -1.32 -2.22
N ARG A 77 -22.47 -2.27 -1.30
CA ARG A 77 -21.28 -3.14 -1.31
C ARG A 77 -21.43 -4.31 -2.30
N ASP A 78 -22.67 -4.73 -2.56
CA ASP A 78 -23.05 -5.63 -3.64
C ASP A 78 -24.36 -5.12 -4.27
N LYS A 79 -24.24 -4.40 -5.38
CA LYS A 79 -25.40 -3.80 -6.06
C LYS A 79 -26.29 -4.88 -6.69
N ALA A 80 -25.71 -5.96 -7.19
CA ALA A 80 -26.46 -7.05 -7.82
C ALA A 80 -27.34 -7.80 -6.82
N ALA A 81 -26.85 -7.96 -5.58
CA ALA A 81 -27.58 -8.59 -4.49
C ALA A 81 -28.44 -7.61 -3.68
N GLY A 82 -28.41 -6.30 -3.99
CA GLY A 82 -29.15 -5.27 -3.24
C GLY A 82 -28.63 -5.04 -1.82
N VAL A 83 -27.36 -5.36 -1.55
CA VAL A 83 -26.77 -5.24 -0.20
C VAL A 83 -26.13 -3.88 -0.02
N ALA A 84 -26.63 -3.11 0.95
CA ALA A 84 -26.16 -1.76 1.23
C ALA A 84 -24.68 -1.73 1.69
N MET A 85 -23.97 -0.66 1.34
CA MET A 85 -22.65 -0.33 1.88
C MET A 85 -22.73 -0.02 3.37
N THR A 86 -21.76 -0.50 4.13
CA THR A 86 -21.62 -0.20 5.58
C THR A 86 -20.20 0.27 5.87
N THR A 87 -20.00 0.98 6.96
CA THR A 87 -18.68 1.56 7.33
C THR A 87 -17.62 0.50 7.63
N ASP A 88 -18.05 -0.72 7.95
CA ASP A 88 -17.20 -1.90 8.18
C ASP A 88 -17.01 -2.78 6.93
N THR A 89 -17.42 -2.29 5.76
CA THR A 89 -17.21 -2.99 4.48
C THR A 89 -15.73 -3.21 4.22
N ILE A 90 -15.40 -4.44 3.82
CA ILE A 90 -14.04 -4.87 3.50
C ILE A 90 -13.80 -4.71 2.00
N PHE A 91 -12.69 -4.12 1.63
CA PHE A 91 -12.29 -3.90 0.25
C PHE A 91 -11.00 -4.62 -0.09
N ASN A 92 -10.87 -5.10 -1.33
CA ASN A 92 -9.56 -5.36 -1.89
C ASN A 92 -8.82 -4.02 -2.00
N ILE A 93 -7.72 -3.87 -1.28
CA ILE A 93 -6.96 -2.62 -1.27
C ILE A 93 -5.83 -2.60 -2.29
N ALA A 94 -5.63 -3.70 -3.03
CA ALA A 94 -4.62 -3.81 -4.07
C ALA A 94 -3.27 -3.18 -3.60
N SER A 95 -2.74 -2.25 -4.35
CA SER A 95 -1.42 -1.65 -4.08
C SER A 95 -1.29 -0.85 -2.78
N MET A 96 -2.38 -0.54 -2.10
CA MET A 96 -2.30 -0.02 -0.72
C MET A 96 -1.67 -1.04 0.26
N THR A 97 -1.49 -2.30 -0.14
CA THR A 97 -0.69 -3.31 0.58
C THR A 97 0.76 -2.88 0.75
N LYS A 98 1.36 -2.21 -0.24
CA LYS A 98 2.79 -1.90 -0.30
C LYS A 98 3.35 -1.08 0.88
N PRO A 99 2.70 0.02 1.31
CA PRO A 99 3.17 0.77 2.47
C PRO A 99 3.20 -0.08 3.75
N MET A 100 2.22 -0.96 3.95
CA MET A 100 2.18 -1.84 5.13
C MET A 100 3.33 -2.86 5.13
N VAL A 101 3.61 -3.46 3.98
CA VAL A 101 4.75 -4.39 3.81
C VAL A 101 6.07 -3.66 4.02
N THR A 102 6.19 -2.42 3.53
CA THR A 102 7.38 -1.59 3.76
C THR A 102 7.57 -1.30 5.25
N VAL A 103 6.51 -0.95 5.98
CA VAL A 103 6.58 -0.76 7.44
C VAL A 103 7.03 -2.06 8.13
N GLY A 104 6.50 -3.22 7.72
CA GLY A 104 6.95 -4.51 8.25
C GLY A 104 8.44 -4.77 8.03
N ALA A 105 8.97 -4.43 6.86
CA ALA A 105 10.40 -4.54 6.59
C ALA A 105 11.23 -3.51 7.39
N LEU A 106 10.73 -2.30 7.58
CA LEU A 106 11.39 -1.27 8.41
C LEU A 106 11.43 -1.64 9.90
N MET A 107 10.45 -2.42 10.38
CA MET A 107 10.52 -3.00 11.73
C MET A 107 11.68 -4.00 11.88
N LEU A 108 11.96 -4.80 10.83
CA LEU A 108 13.14 -5.69 10.80
C LEU A 108 14.44 -4.88 10.69
N TYR A 109 14.41 -3.78 9.94
CA TYR A 109 15.54 -2.84 9.86
C TYR A 109 15.89 -2.24 11.22
N GLU A 110 14.92 -1.74 11.99
CA GLU A 110 15.16 -1.20 13.34
C GLU A 110 15.68 -2.25 14.33
N ARG A 111 15.41 -3.53 14.08
CA ARG A 111 15.95 -4.65 14.86
C ARG A 111 17.34 -5.12 14.40
N GLY A 112 17.91 -4.50 13.35
CA GLY A 112 19.20 -4.89 12.78
C GLY A 112 19.16 -6.22 12.00
N GLN A 113 17.96 -6.73 11.67
CA GLN A 113 17.79 -8.00 10.97
C GLN A 113 17.80 -7.84 9.44
N LEU A 114 17.64 -6.62 8.95
CA LEU A 114 17.67 -6.25 7.54
C LEU A 114 18.35 -4.89 7.41
N LEU A 115 19.18 -4.70 6.38
CA LEU A 115 19.71 -3.40 6.02
C LEU A 115 19.12 -2.92 4.68
N ILE A 116 18.85 -1.62 4.59
CA ILE A 116 18.28 -1.02 3.36
C ILE A 116 19.22 -1.19 2.16
N GLY A 117 20.54 -1.17 2.40
CA GLY A 117 21.57 -1.38 1.38
C GLY A 117 21.93 -2.85 1.12
N ASP A 118 21.34 -3.81 1.83
CA ASP A 118 21.61 -5.22 1.59
C ASP A 118 21.29 -5.58 0.13
N PRO A 119 22.16 -6.35 -0.55
CA PRO A 119 21.84 -6.89 -1.86
C PRO A 119 20.73 -7.95 -1.72
N LEU A 120 19.79 -7.97 -2.67
CA LEU A 120 18.72 -8.97 -2.71
C LEU A 120 19.28 -10.40 -2.72
N SER A 121 20.45 -10.60 -3.32
CA SER A 121 21.14 -11.89 -3.37
C SER A 121 21.55 -12.44 -2.00
N LYS A 122 21.65 -11.61 -0.96
CA LYS A 122 21.85 -12.07 0.42
C LYS A 122 20.70 -12.98 0.89
N TYR A 123 19.49 -12.68 0.45
CA TYR A 123 18.28 -13.43 0.80
C TYR A 123 17.91 -14.47 -0.26
N PHE A 124 18.13 -14.15 -1.53
CA PHE A 124 17.85 -15.01 -2.69
C PHE A 124 19.07 -15.05 -3.61
N PRO A 125 20.01 -16.00 -3.44
CA PRO A 125 21.28 -16.05 -4.17
C PRO A 125 21.15 -16.01 -5.70
N LYS A 126 20.02 -16.45 -6.26
CA LYS A 126 19.74 -16.42 -7.70
C LYS A 126 19.73 -15.02 -8.31
N PHE A 127 19.59 -13.94 -7.50
CA PHE A 127 19.68 -12.56 -7.95
C PHE A 127 21.10 -11.97 -7.96
N SER A 128 22.15 -12.77 -7.73
CA SER A 128 23.54 -12.29 -7.67
C SER A 128 24.08 -11.77 -9.01
N ASN A 129 23.68 -12.38 -10.12
CA ASN A 129 24.19 -12.11 -11.46
C ASN A 129 23.07 -11.75 -12.45
N MET A 130 22.26 -10.78 -12.10
CA MET A 130 21.15 -10.35 -12.96
C MET A 130 21.66 -9.76 -14.28
N LYS A 131 20.88 -9.96 -15.31
CA LYS A 131 21.09 -9.39 -16.64
C LYS A 131 20.01 -8.35 -16.93
N VAL A 132 20.33 -7.38 -17.75
CA VAL A 132 19.46 -6.31 -18.21
C VAL A 132 19.29 -6.46 -19.72
N ALA A 133 18.08 -6.27 -20.24
CA ALA A 133 17.84 -6.27 -21.68
C ALA A 133 18.69 -5.19 -22.37
N ALA A 134 19.44 -5.57 -23.38
CA ALA A 134 20.16 -4.63 -24.23
C ALA A 134 19.17 -3.74 -24.99
N ARG A 135 19.66 -2.61 -25.47
CA ARG A 135 18.83 -1.65 -26.23
C ARG A 135 19.34 -1.52 -27.65
N ASP A 136 18.39 -1.45 -28.60
CA ASP A 136 18.71 -1.14 -30.00
C ASP A 136 19.01 0.36 -30.19
N ALA A 137 19.25 0.75 -31.44
CA ALA A 137 19.52 2.16 -31.82
C ALA A 137 18.37 3.13 -31.52
N ASN A 138 17.13 2.63 -31.38
CA ASN A 138 15.95 3.41 -31.05
C ASN A 138 15.70 3.47 -29.52
N GLY A 139 16.53 2.77 -28.73
CA GLY A 139 16.38 2.65 -27.28
C GLY A 139 15.36 1.60 -26.84
N GLU A 140 14.85 0.75 -27.75
CA GLU A 140 13.91 -0.31 -27.42
C GLU A 140 14.65 -1.57 -26.86
N PRO A 141 14.07 -2.27 -25.86
CA PRO A 141 14.69 -3.45 -25.32
C PRO A 141 14.69 -4.62 -26.32
N THR A 142 15.83 -5.28 -26.45
CA THR A 142 16.03 -6.44 -27.32
C THR A 142 16.03 -7.75 -26.54
N ALA A 143 16.15 -8.88 -27.25
CA ALA A 143 16.32 -10.20 -26.64
C ALA A 143 17.75 -10.41 -26.10
N GLU A 144 18.73 -9.64 -26.56
CA GLU A 144 20.08 -9.66 -26.04
C GLU A 144 20.13 -9.06 -24.64
N THR A 145 21.10 -9.49 -23.86
CA THR A 145 21.25 -9.03 -22.48
C THR A 145 22.69 -8.64 -22.18
N VAL A 146 22.83 -7.65 -21.29
CA VAL A 146 24.11 -7.24 -20.72
C VAL A 146 24.09 -7.46 -19.21
N PRO A 147 25.22 -7.60 -18.53
CA PRO A 147 25.24 -7.68 -17.08
C PRO A 147 24.64 -6.46 -16.41
N ALA A 148 23.98 -6.64 -15.28
CA ALA A 148 23.65 -5.53 -14.41
C ALA A 148 24.93 -4.91 -13.85
N VAL A 149 25.02 -3.57 -13.86
CA VAL A 149 26.22 -2.83 -13.38
C VAL A 149 26.40 -2.91 -11.87
N ARG A 150 25.33 -3.26 -11.13
CA ARG A 150 25.34 -3.53 -9.70
C ARG A 150 24.20 -4.47 -9.32
N GLN A 151 24.28 -5.04 -8.13
CA GLN A 151 23.20 -5.85 -7.59
C GLN A 151 21.99 -4.98 -7.20
N ILE A 152 20.80 -5.58 -7.25
CA ILE A 152 19.56 -5.01 -6.70
C ILE A 152 19.68 -4.98 -5.19
N THR A 153 19.29 -3.87 -4.56
CA THR A 153 19.23 -3.72 -3.10
C THR A 153 17.80 -3.76 -2.57
N ILE A 154 17.65 -3.92 -1.26
CA ILE A 154 16.34 -3.81 -0.58
C ILE A 154 15.72 -2.42 -0.81
N GLN A 155 16.54 -1.34 -0.84
CA GLN A 155 16.07 -0.01 -1.18
C GLN A 155 15.45 0.03 -2.59
N ASP A 156 16.08 -0.62 -3.57
CA ASP A 156 15.55 -0.65 -4.94
C ASP A 156 14.20 -1.36 -5.03
N LEU A 157 13.97 -2.39 -4.21
CA LEU A 157 12.65 -3.03 -4.11
C LEU A 157 11.61 -2.05 -3.56
N MET A 158 11.93 -1.38 -2.44
CA MET A 158 11.02 -0.47 -1.75
C MET A 158 10.65 0.77 -2.58
N ARG A 159 11.58 1.27 -3.41
CA ARG A 159 11.39 2.48 -4.22
C ARG A 159 11.19 2.22 -5.71
N HIS A 160 10.93 0.96 -6.13
CA HIS A 160 10.67 0.58 -7.52
C HIS A 160 11.77 0.96 -8.52
N THR A 161 13.04 0.83 -8.14
CA THR A 161 14.21 1.10 -9.01
C THR A 161 15.05 -0.15 -9.28
N SER A 162 14.49 -1.32 -9.04
CA SER A 162 15.19 -2.60 -9.24
C SER A 162 15.34 -3.01 -10.71
N GLY A 163 14.58 -2.41 -11.63
CA GLY A 163 14.44 -2.86 -13.02
C GLY A 163 13.52 -4.06 -13.21
N ILE A 164 12.97 -4.62 -12.13
CA ILE A 164 11.93 -5.65 -12.15
C ILE A 164 10.57 -4.98 -12.32
N ILE A 165 9.79 -5.40 -13.33
CA ILE A 165 8.56 -4.73 -13.76
C ILE A 165 7.32 -5.63 -13.61
N TYR A 166 6.14 -5.07 -13.80
CA TYR A 166 4.90 -5.82 -14.07
C TYR A 166 4.69 -5.98 -15.58
N GLY A 167 4.47 -7.21 -16.06
CA GLY A 167 4.22 -7.49 -17.47
C GLY A 167 2.98 -6.80 -18.03
N GLY A 168 1.94 -6.64 -17.24
CA GLY A 168 0.70 -5.98 -17.65
C GLY A 168 0.76 -4.45 -17.77
N ARG A 169 1.96 -3.82 -17.61
CA ARG A 169 2.12 -2.36 -17.66
C ARG A 169 2.82 -1.84 -18.91
N GLY A 170 3.13 -2.71 -19.84
CA GLY A 170 3.74 -2.34 -21.13
C GLY A 170 3.62 -3.47 -22.12
N ASN A 171 4.19 -3.27 -23.30
CA ASN A 171 4.08 -4.21 -24.42
C ASN A 171 5.42 -4.58 -25.06
N THR A 172 6.54 -4.14 -24.47
CA THR A 172 7.88 -4.52 -24.96
C THR A 172 8.11 -6.02 -24.82
N LEU A 173 9.16 -6.50 -25.49
CA LEU A 173 9.59 -7.90 -25.40
C LEU A 173 9.77 -8.34 -23.92
N VAL A 174 10.40 -7.49 -23.10
CA VAL A 174 10.62 -7.78 -21.67
C VAL A 174 9.31 -7.86 -20.90
N HIS A 175 8.37 -6.94 -21.13
CA HIS A 175 7.06 -6.98 -20.47
C HIS A 175 6.32 -8.30 -20.71
N LYS A 176 6.39 -8.84 -21.94
CA LYS A 176 5.73 -10.10 -22.30
C LYS A 176 6.31 -11.34 -21.59
N MET A 177 7.50 -11.24 -21.00
CA MET A 177 8.14 -12.32 -20.25
C MET A 177 7.70 -12.37 -18.79
N TYR A 178 7.29 -11.23 -18.23
CA TYR A 178 6.89 -11.09 -16.83
C TYR A 178 5.41 -11.44 -16.61
N PRO A 179 5.04 -11.95 -15.42
CA PRO A 179 3.63 -12.06 -15.04
C PRO A 179 2.93 -10.68 -15.10
N ALA A 180 1.63 -10.66 -15.33
CA ALA A 180 0.89 -9.41 -15.53
C ALA A 180 0.93 -8.50 -14.29
N GLY A 181 0.78 -9.06 -13.09
CA GLY A 181 0.80 -8.35 -11.81
C GLY A 181 0.82 -9.27 -10.61
N SER A 182 0.86 -8.70 -9.40
CA SER A 182 0.98 -9.44 -8.14
C SER A 182 -0.13 -10.47 -7.96
N GLY A 183 -1.39 -10.10 -8.24
CA GLY A 183 -2.54 -11.00 -8.08
C GLY A 183 -2.50 -12.20 -9.02
N ASP A 184 -2.02 -12.03 -10.26
CA ASP A 184 -1.87 -13.13 -11.21
C ASP A 184 -0.72 -14.04 -10.80
N ALA A 185 0.42 -13.45 -10.45
CA ALA A 185 1.59 -14.19 -10.00
C ALA A 185 1.30 -15.05 -8.75
N SER A 186 0.56 -14.50 -7.77
CA SER A 186 0.26 -15.21 -6.52
C SER A 186 -0.71 -16.39 -6.68
N ARG A 187 -1.42 -16.47 -7.80
CA ARG A 187 -2.27 -17.62 -8.15
C ARG A 187 -1.53 -18.66 -8.98
N GLU A 188 -0.56 -18.22 -9.76
CA GLU A 188 0.21 -19.09 -10.65
C GLU A 188 1.36 -19.77 -9.93
N TYR A 189 2.12 -19.04 -9.11
CA TYR A 189 3.35 -19.48 -8.47
C TYR A 189 3.21 -19.55 -6.94
N ASP A 190 3.89 -20.50 -6.31
CA ASP A 190 4.27 -20.35 -4.89
C ASP A 190 5.47 -19.38 -4.75
N GLY A 191 5.83 -19.04 -3.51
CA GLY A 191 6.88 -18.04 -3.26
C GLY A 191 8.24 -18.45 -3.84
N ALA A 192 8.61 -19.72 -3.79
CA ALA A 192 9.88 -20.20 -4.32
C ALA A 192 9.90 -20.19 -5.85
N ALA A 193 8.86 -20.70 -6.49
CA ALA A 193 8.69 -20.67 -7.94
C ALA A 193 8.61 -19.24 -8.49
N PHE A 194 7.99 -18.31 -7.74
CA PHE A 194 7.95 -16.90 -8.11
C PHE A 194 9.34 -16.24 -8.08
N VAL A 195 10.12 -16.49 -7.02
CA VAL A 195 11.53 -16.04 -6.93
C VAL A 195 12.34 -16.58 -8.10
N ASP A 196 12.20 -17.87 -8.40
CA ASP A 196 12.90 -18.54 -9.50
C ASP A 196 12.52 -17.94 -10.85
N LYS A 197 11.24 -17.72 -11.07
CA LYS A 197 10.73 -17.07 -12.28
C LYS A 197 11.36 -15.68 -12.46
N LEU A 198 11.30 -14.82 -11.46
CA LEU A 198 11.83 -13.46 -11.59
C LEU A 198 13.35 -13.42 -11.75
N ALA A 199 14.09 -14.30 -11.07
CA ALA A 199 15.55 -14.40 -11.19
C ALA A 199 16.00 -14.91 -12.58
N SER A 200 15.15 -15.59 -13.33
CA SER A 200 15.43 -16.08 -14.68
C SER A 200 15.19 -15.04 -15.78
N LEU A 201 14.55 -13.91 -15.46
CA LEU A 201 14.13 -12.88 -16.41
C LEU A 201 15.15 -11.73 -16.49
N PRO A 202 15.35 -11.10 -17.65
CA PRO A 202 16.15 -9.89 -17.75
C PRO A 202 15.41 -8.71 -17.09
N LEU A 203 16.14 -7.86 -16.40
CA LEU A 203 15.64 -6.55 -15.95
C LEU A 203 15.36 -5.66 -17.16
N LEU A 204 14.35 -4.79 -17.05
CA LEU A 204 14.07 -3.80 -18.10
C LEU A 204 15.04 -2.62 -18.06
N TYR A 205 15.55 -2.26 -16.88
CA TYR A 205 16.47 -1.16 -16.64
C TYR A 205 17.61 -1.58 -15.71
N GLN A 206 18.73 -0.88 -15.80
CA GLN A 206 19.80 -1.00 -14.81
C GLN A 206 19.29 -0.61 -13.42
N PRO A 207 19.61 -1.36 -12.35
CA PRO A 207 19.19 -0.99 -11.00
C PRO A 207 19.60 0.43 -10.62
N ALA A 208 18.69 1.18 -9.99
CA ALA A 208 18.78 2.58 -9.58
C ALA A 208 18.88 3.61 -10.71
N THR A 209 18.41 3.31 -11.92
CA THR A 209 18.41 4.29 -13.01
C THR A 209 17.02 4.82 -13.37
N VAL A 210 16.00 3.99 -13.21
CA VAL A 210 14.61 4.32 -13.57
C VAL A 210 13.69 3.86 -12.45
N TRP A 211 12.78 4.72 -12.04
CA TRP A 211 11.60 4.32 -11.28
C TRP A 211 10.58 3.74 -12.26
N ASP A 212 10.32 2.46 -12.17
CA ASP A 212 9.24 1.81 -12.91
C ASP A 212 8.55 0.75 -12.04
N TYR A 213 7.22 0.72 -12.14
CA TYR A 213 6.38 -0.02 -11.22
C TYR A 213 6.44 -1.52 -11.45
N GLY A 214 6.72 -2.30 -10.42
CA GLY A 214 6.90 -3.75 -10.57
C GLY A 214 6.86 -4.53 -9.26
N PHE A 215 7.38 -5.77 -9.30
CA PHE A 215 7.31 -6.78 -8.25
C PHE A 215 8.22 -6.54 -7.04
N GLY A 216 8.82 -5.35 -6.89
CA GLY A 216 9.74 -5.08 -5.77
C GLY A 216 9.16 -5.41 -4.40
N LEU A 217 7.90 -5.00 -4.14
CA LEU A 217 7.27 -5.22 -2.84
C LEU A 217 6.79 -6.67 -2.64
N ASP A 218 6.57 -7.42 -3.70
CA ASP A 218 6.31 -8.86 -3.62
C ASP A 218 7.56 -9.61 -3.14
N LEU A 219 8.72 -9.30 -3.72
CA LEU A 219 10.02 -9.82 -3.27
C LEU A 219 10.38 -9.34 -1.86
N LEU A 220 10.01 -8.11 -1.48
CA LEU A 220 10.18 -7.61 -0.13
C LEU A 220 9.34 -8.41 0.88
N GLY A 221 8.09 -8.77 0.53
CA GLY A 221 7.25 -9.65 1.33
C GLY A 221 7.90 -11.01 1.57
N LEU A 222 8.40 -11.65 0.52
CA LEU A 222 9.13 -12.92 0.63
C LEU A 222 10.47 -12.77 1.39
N THR A 223 11.09 -11.59 1.33
CA THR A 223 12.28 -11.29 2.15
C THR A 223 11.92 -11.24 3.65
N ILE A 224 10.78 -10.62 3.99
CA ILE A 224 10.25 -10.62 5.36
C ILE A 224 10.00 -12.07 5.84
N GLU A 225 9.36 -12.90 5.03
CA GLU A 225 9.13 -14.32 5.36
C GLU A 225 10.44 -15.06 5.61
N LYS A 226 11.43 -14.84 4.76
CA LYS A 226 12.76 -15.45 4.89
C LYS A 226 13.47 -15.09 6.20
N ILE A 227 13.35 -13.82 6.64
CA ILE A 227 14.00 -13.32 7.86
C ILE A 227 13.22 -13.75 9.11
N SER A 228 11.89 -13.60 9.07
CA SER A 228 11.03 -13.84 10.23
C SER A 228 10.72 -15.32 10.48
N GLY A 229 10.83 -16.16 9.44
CA GLY A 229 10.38 -17.56 9.48
C GLY A 229 8.85 -17.72 9.54
N GLN A 230 8.08 -16.66 9.27
CA GLN A 230 6.62 -16.63 9.31
C GLN A 230 6.07 -16.25 7.93
N ALA A 231 4.84 -16.69 7.60
CA ALA A 231 4.10 -16.15 6.47
C ALA A 231 3.92 -14.63 6.62
N LEU A 232 3.92 -13.89 5.52
CA LEU A 232 3.88 -12.42 5.52
C LEU A 232 2.69 -11.87 6.32
N GLY A 233 1.49 -12.45 6.12
CA GLY A 233 0.28 -12.04 6.83
C GLY A 233 0.34 -12.32 8.32
N GLN A 234 0.95 -13.43 8.74
CA GLN A 234 1.15 -13.74 10.15
C GLN A 234 2.10 -12.73 10.80
N TYR A 235 3.22 -12.45 10.13
CA TYR A 235 4.20 -11.45 10.60
C TYR A 235 3.56 -10.07 10.72
N LEU A 236 2.87 -9.59 9.68
CA LEU A 236 2.21 -8.27 9.70
C LEU A 236 1.05 -8.22 10.70
N LYS A 237 0.28 -9.30 10.85
CA LYS A 237 -0.78 -9.38 11.85
C LYS A 237 -0.23 -9.18 13.26
N ALA A 238 0.83 -9.89 13.61
CA ALA A 238 1.42 -9.83 14.95
C ALA A 238 2.12 -8.48 15.20
N SER A 239 2.88 -7.97 14.23
CA SER A 239 3.77 -6.82 14.43
C SER A 239 3.12 -5.47 14.09
N LEU A 240 2.09 -5.44 13.21
CA LEU A 240 1.49 -4.21 12.72
C LEU A 240 -0.03 -4.16 12.95
N PHE A 241 -0.79 -5.16 12.43
CA PHE A 241 -2.25 -5.05 12.41
C PHE A 241 -2.87 -5.14 13.79
N THR A 242 -2.49 -6.13 14.60
CA THR A 242 -3.01 -6.28 15.97
C THR A 242 -2.66 -5.08 16.85
N PRO A 243 -1.41 -4.58 16.91
CA PRO A 243 -1.09 -3.39 17.68
C PRO A 243 -1.84 -2.12 17.26
N LEU A 244 -2.23 -2.02 15.98
CA LEU A 244 -3.04 -0.90 15.46
C LEU A 244 -4.55 -1.12 15.60
N GLY A 245 -5.02 -2.31 16.00
CA GLY A 245 -6.43 -2.67 16.00
C GLY A 245 -7.04 -2.80 14.60
N MET A 246 -6.23 -3.17 13.60
CA MET A 246 -6.66 -3.40 12.22
C MET A 246 -7.15 -4.85 12.06
N ASN A 247 -8.32 -5.12 12.64
CA ASN A 247 -8.82 -6.48 12.80
C ASN A 247 -9.40 -7.10 11.50
N ASP A 248 -9.74 -6.27 10.54
CA ASP A 248 -10.29 -6.67 9.25
C ASP A 248 -9.26 -6.52 8.10
N THR A 249 -7.98 -6.42 8.45
CA THR A 249 -6.89 -6.30 7.48
C THR A 249 -6.08 -7.58 7.38
N GLY A 250 -5.85 -8.07 6.14
CA GLY A 250 -5.08 -9.31 5.91
C GLY A 250 -5.04 -9.73 4.46
N PHE A 251 -4.35 -10.85 4.20
CA PHE A 251 -4.20 -11.45 2.86
C PHE A 251 -5.27 -12.51 2.54
N ALA A 252 -6.07 -12.88 3.51
CA ALA A 252 -7.24 -13.72 3.39
C ALA A 252 -8.36 -13.13 4.23
N ILE A 253 -9.62 -13.40 3.84
CA ILE A 253 -10.81 -13.06 4.60
C ILE A 253 -11.52 -14.34 5.02
N SER A 254 -12.04 -14.37 6.25
CA SER A 254 -12.82 -15.49 6.74
C SER A 254 -14.19 -15.58 6.02
N PRO A 255 -14.89 -16.71 6.07
CA PRO A 255 -16.25 -16.82 5.53
C PRO A 255 -17.20 -15.74 6.07
N ASP A 256 -17.11 -15.39 7.37
CA ASP A 256 -17.93 -14.34 7.99
C ASP A 256 -17.59 -12.95 7.45
N GLN A 257 -16.29 -12.67 7.22
CA GLN A 257 -15.83 -11.44 6.60
C GLN A 257 -16.26 -11.35 5.12
N ALA A 258 -16.40 -12.48 4.42
CA ALA A 258 -16.82 -12.51 3.02
C ALA A 258 -18.19 -11.86 2.78
N ALA A 259 -19.09 -11.93 3.79
CA ALA A 259 -20.39 -11.25 3.74
C ALA A 259 -20.27 -9.71 3.73
N ARG A 260 -19.15 -9.16 4.19
CA ARG A 260 -18.85 -7.71 4.20
C ARG A 260 -17.96 -7.26 3.04
N TYR A 261 -17.58 -8.15 2.13
CA TYR A 261 -16.65 -7.84 1.06
C TYR A 261 -17.32 -7.09 -0.09
N ALA A 262 -16.75 -5.96 -0.52
CA ALA A 262 -17.26 -5.12 -1.59
C ALA A 262 -17.09 -5.76 -2.97
N ARG A 263 -18.12 -5.65 -3.81
CA ARG A 263 -18.16 -6.15 -5.19
C ARG A 263 -18.18 -5.00 -6.19
N PRO A 264 -17.39 -5.06 -7.28
CA PRO A 264 -17.46 -4.08 -8.35
C PRO A 264 -18.76 -4.24 -9.14
N LEU A 265 -19.11 -3.20 -9.92
CA LEU A 265 -20.14 -3.32 -10.93
C LEU A 265 -19.75 -4.43 -11.93
N PRO A 266 -20.70 -5.15 -12.52
CA PRO A 266 -20.39 -6.21 -13.50
C PRO A 266 -19.62 -5.70 -14.71
N ASN A 267 -19.98 -4.51 -15.18
CA ASN A 267 -19.35 -3.86 -16.33
C ASN A 267 -18.79 -2.49 -15.92
N ASP A 268 -17.71 -2.10 -16.56
CA ASP A 268 -17.14 -0.75 -16.47
C ASP A 268 -18.14 0.25 -17.06
N PRO A 269 -18.56 1.27 -16.31
CA PRO A 269 -19.63 2.18 -16.72
C PRO A 269 -19.25 3.08 -17.91
N ASP A 270 -17.96 3.33 -18.13
CA ASP A 270 -17.49 4.20 -19.21
C ASP A 270 -17.31 3.41 -20.52
N THR A 271 -16.91 2.14 -20.44
CA THR A 271 -16.58 1.33 -21.62
C THR A 271 -17.59 0.22 -21.91
N GLY A 272 -18.48 -0.10 -20.98
CA GLY A 272 -19.43 -1.23 -21.06
C GLY A 272 -18.78 -2.62 -20.99
N LYS A 273 -17.44 -2.71 -20.88
CA LYS A 273 -16.71 -3.99 -20.84
C LYS A 273 -16.86 -4.65 -19.48
N PRO A 274 -16.88 -5.99 -19.43
CA PRO A 274 -16.87 -6.71 -18.15
C PRO A 274 -15.70 -6.25 -17.27
N GLN A 275 -16.00 -5.93 -16.02
CA GLN A 275 -14.95 -5.62 -15.04
C GLN A 275 -14.38 -6.92 -14.48
N ALA A 276 -13.06 -6.92 -14.32
CA ALA A 276 -12.40 -7.99 -13.57
C ALA A 276 -12.98 -8.00 -12.14
N ARG A 277 -13.60 -9.11 -11.74
CA ARG A 277 -13.98 -9.30 -10.34
C ARG A 277 -12.69 -9.26 -9.52
N SER A 278 -12.71 -8.49 -8.45
CA SER A 278 -11.64 -8.58 -7.45
C SER A 278 -11.50 -10.04 -7.02
N PRO A 279 -10.27 -10.57 -6.91
CA PRO A 279 -10.07 -11.94 -6.48
C PRO A 279 -10.85 -12.20 -5.19
N GLU A 280 -11.54 -13.34 -5.12
CA GLU A 280 -12.10 -13.79 -3.86
C GLU A 280 -10.95 -14.17 -2.94
N LEU A 281 -10.67 -13.33 -1.96
CA LEU A 281 -9.64 -13.60 -0.93
C LEU A 281 -10.07 -14.68 0.08
N THR A 282 -11.20 -15.35 -0.19
CA THR A 282 -11.64 -16.56 0.53
C THR A 282 -10.84 -17.80 0.14
N GLN A 283 -10.19 -17.78 -1.03
CA GLN A 283 -9.29 -18.86 -1.45
C GLN A 283 -7.84 -18.49 -1.09
N PRO A 284 -7.07 -19.42 -0.49
CA PRO A 284 -5.67 -19.17 -0.18
C PRO A 284 -4.88 -18.80 -1.44
N LEU A 285 -4.07 -17.75 -1.34
CA LEU A 285 -3.05 -17.45 -2.33
C LEU A 285 -1.93 -18.48 -2.23
N LYS A 286 -1.26 -18.81 -3.34
CA LYS A 286 -0.08 -19.68 -3.33
C LYS A 286 1.13 -19.00 -2.63
N PHE A 287 1.18 -17.66 -2.67
CA PHE A 287 2.00 -16.84 -1.78
C PHE A 287 1.29 -15.51 -1.50
N GLU A 288 1.53 -14.93 -0.34
CA GLU A 288 0.94 -13.66 0.07
C GLU A 288 1.68 -12.49 -0.59
N CYS A 289 1.14 -11.98 -1.68
CA CYS A 289 1.81 -10.99 -2.51
C CYS A 289 1.89 -9.61 -1.83
N GLY A 290 3.07 -9.21 -1.42
CA GLY A 290 3.33 -7.91 -0.78
C GLY A 290 3.07 -6.70 -1.67
N GLY A 291 2.95 -6.93 -2.98
CA GLY A 291 2.66 -5.89 -3.97
C GLY A 291 1.18 -5.54 -4.11
N GLY A 292 0.22 -6.35 -3.58
CA GLY A 292 -1.17 -6.00 -3.87
C GLY A 292 -2.28 -6.96 -3.49
N CYS A 293 -2.08 -7.86 -2.55
CA CYS A 293 -3.06 -8.92 -2.27
C CYS A 293 -3.83 -8.77 -0.95
N ALA A 294 -3.71 -7.65 -0.24
CA ALA A 294 -4.42 -7.48 1.01
C ALA A 294 -5.84 -6.93 0.81
N ALA A 295 -6.68 -7.21 1.81
CA ALA A 295 -7.96 -6.55 2.04
C ALA A 295 -7.90 -5.72 3.32
N SER A 296 -8.76 -4.71 3.44
CA SER A 296 -8.88 -3.86 4.63
C SER A 296 -10.22 -3.12 4.64
N THR A 297 -10.54 -2.46 5.76
CA THR A 297 -11.60 -1.47 5.88
C THR A 297 -11.04 -0.04 5.87
N ALA A 298 -11.90 0.95 5.64
CA ALA A 298 -11.50 2.36 5.69
C ALA A 298 -11.01 2.76 7.09
N SER A 299 -11.63 2.25 8.14
CA SER A 299 -11.26 2.51 9.54
C SER A 299 -9.89 1.91 9.88
N ASP A 300 -9.62 0.66 9.47
CA ASP A 300 -8.35 0.01 9.71
C ASP A 300 -7.21 0.76 9.01
N TYR A 301 -7.42 1.08 7.73
CA TYR A 301 -6.39 1.78 6.97
C TYR A 301 -6.15 3.22 7.47
N LEU A 302 -7.19 3.89 7.97
CA LEU A 302 -7.04 5.20 8.60
C LEU A 302 -6.15 5.13 9.86
N ARG A 303 -6.26 4.06 10.68
CA ARG A 303 -5.35 3.82 11.83
C ARG A 303 -3.90 3.71 11.38
N PHE A 304 -3.65 2.99 10.27
CA PHE A 304 -2.33 2.90 9.67
C PHE A 304 -1.80 4.26 9.18
N ALA A 305 -2.63 5.03 8.48
CA ALA A 305 -2.26 6.37 7.99
C ALA A 305 -1.93 7.32 9.15
N MET A 306 -2.75 7.31 10.20
CA MET A 306 -2.53 8.12 11.40
C MET A 306 -1.28 7.71 12.17
N MET A 307 -0.96 6.41 12.24
CA MET A 307 0.29 5.94 12.85
C MET A 307 1.51 6.52 12.13
N LEU A 308 1.52 6.53 10.80
CA LEU A 308 2.61 7.16 10.03
C LEU A 308 2.66 8.68 10.25
N MET A 309 1.51 9.38 10.21
CA MET A 309 1.42 10.81 10.52
C MET A 309 1.95 11.12 11.92
N ASN A 310 1.67 10.26 12.89
CA ASN A 310 2.13 10.37 14.27
C ASN A 310 3.52 9.75 14.49
N GLN A 311 4.37 9.81 13.44
CA GLN A 311 5.79 9.43 13.51
C GLN A 311 6.02 8.03 14.09
N GLY A 312 5.18 7.08 13.72
CA GLY A 312 5.29 5.67 14.10
C GLY A 312 4.62 5.30 15.43
N ARG A 313 3.77 6.17 16.00
CA ARG A 313 3.01 5.92 17.24
C ARG A 313 1.52 5.72 17.00
N SER A 314 0.92 4.86 17.80
CA SER A 314 -0.54 4.72 17.94
C SER A 314 -0.86 4.57 19.43
N GLY A 315 -1.47 5.59 20.02
CA GLY A 315 -1.62 5.66 21.48
C GLY A 315 -0.25 5.55 22.19
N GLU A 316 -0.16 4.65 23.16
CA GLU A 316 1.08 4.39 23.89
C GLU A 316 2.09 3.52 23.09
N ALA A 317 1.61 2.77 22.08
CA ALA A 317 2.45 1.88 21.29
C ALA A 317 3.31 2.65 20.28
N ARG A 318 4.60 2.31 20.20
CA ARG A 318 5.52 2.78 19.16
C ARG A 318 5.88 1.60 18.26
N LEU A 319 5.48 1.68 17.01
CA LEU A 319 5.71 0.66 16.00
C LEU A 319 6.99 0.92 15.19
N LEU A 320 7.28 2.19 14.92
CA LEU A 320 8.53 2.64 14.28
C LEU A 320 9.09 3.87 15.01
N GLY A 321 10.39 4.04 14.94
CA GLY A 321 11.05 5.26 15.38
C GLY A 321 10.73 6.46 14.49
N PRO A 322 10.69 7.70 15.02
CA PRO A 322 10.35 8.88 14.24
C PRO A 322 11.34 9.15 13.10
N ARG A 323 12.61 8.77 13.26
CA ARG A 323 13.62 8.94 12.21
C ARG A 323 13.44 7.94 11.07
N THR A 324 13.00 6.72 11.37
CA THR A 324 12.68 5.70 10.37
C THR A 324 11.47 6.11 9.56
N VAL A 325 10.42 6.66 10.19
CA VAL A 325 9.28 7.20 9.48
C VAL A 325 9.69 8.39 8.59
N ALA A 326 10.46 9.35 9.13
CA ALA A 326 10.97 10.48 8.34
C ALA A 326 11.80 10.01 7.13
N TYR A 327 12.64 8.98 7.32
CA TYR A 327 13.41 8.37 6.22
C TYR A 327 12.51 7.70 5.18
N MET A 328 11.49 6.93 5.63
CA MET A 328 10.49 6.31 4.75
C MET A 328 9.76 7.35 3.88
N LEU A 329 9.41 8.49 4.47
CA LEU A 329 8.64 9.57 3.85
C LEU A 329 9.50 10.61 3.10
N SER A 330 10.82 10.47 3.07
CA SER A 330 11.69 11.33 2.26
C SER A 330 11.71 10.87 0.80
N ASP A 331 11.95 11.80 -0.14
CA ASP A 331 12.17 11.43 -1.54
C ASP A 331 13.45 10.59 -1.68
N GLN A 332 13.31 9.39 -2.21
CA GLN A 332 14.37 8.40 -2.39
C GLN A 332 14.90 8.33 -3.82
N LEU A 333 14.35 9.13 -4.74
CA LEU A 333 14.73 9.06 -6.15
C LEU A 333 15.96 9.92 -6.45
N GLY A 334 15.98 11.14 -5.93
CA GLY A 334 17.05 12.08 -6.25
C GLY A 334 17.06 12.47 -7.74
N PRO A 335 18.04 13.27 -8.20
CA PRO A 335 18.02 13.85 -9.54
C PRO A 335 18.45 12.87 -10.66
N ASN A 336 19.08 11.74 -10.32
CA ASN A 336 19.67 10.83 -11.31
C ASN A 336 18.76 9.64 -11.68
N ILE A 337 17.61 9.50 -11.04
CA ILE A 337 16.67 8.43 -11.33
C ILE A 337 15.55 8.98 -12.20
N LYS A 338 15.38 8.44 -13.39
CA LYS A 338 14.26 8.80 -14.26
C LYS A 338 12.95 8.38 -13.61
N ASN A 339 12.10 9.34 -13.30
CA ASN A 339 10.83 9.13 -12.62
C ASN A 339 9.70 8.87 -13.64
N LEU A 340 9.11 7.66 -13.61
CA LEU A 340 7.97 7.27 -14.44
C LEU A 340 6.70 7.03 -13.59
N ILE A 341 6.58 7.63 -12.41
CA ILE A 341 5.41 7.45 -11.51
C ILE A 341 4.10 7.73 -12.25
N GLY A 342 4.07 8.76 -13.12
CA GLY A 342 2.90 9.11 -13.92
C GLY A 342 2.38 7.97 -14.81
N ASN A 343 3.24 7.05 -15.23
CA ASN A 343 2.82 5.85 -15.97
C ASN A 343 2.06 4.86 -15.07
N ALA A 344 2.38 4.84 -13.78
CA ALA A 344 1.69 4.01 -12.80
C ALA A 344 0.40 4.64 -12.30
N ASP A 345 0.45 5.94 -12.01
CA ASP A 345 -0.69 6.74 -11.58
C ASP A 345 -0.58 8.18 -12.11
N PRO A 346 -1.40 8.54 -13.13
CA PRO A 346 -1.39 9.88 -13.70
C PRO A 346 -1.70 11.00 -12.68
N THR A 347 -2.41 10.69 -11.59
CA THR A 347 -2.73 11.68 -10.55
C THR A 347 -1.53 12.02 -9.67
N ARG A 348 -0.43 11.26 -9.80
CA ARG A 348 0.81 11.42 -9.03
C ARG A 348 2.05 11.62 -9.91
N ALA A 349 1.85 12.06 -11.15
CA ALA A 349 2.93 12.21 -12.14
C ALA A 349 4.11 13.07 -11.64
N ASP A 350 3.82 14.08 -10.82
CA ASP A 350 4.79 15.07 -10.34
C ASP A 350 5.20 14.85 -8.87
N TYR A 351 4.95 13.64 -8.33
CA TYR A 351 5.43 13.25 -7.01
C TYR A 351 6.85 12.67 -7.08
N GLY A 352 7.61 12.80 -5.98
CA GLY A 352 8.73 11.93 -5.66
C GLY A 352 8.24 10.59 -5.10
N PHE A 353 9.15 9.73 -4.71
CA PHE A 353 8.82 8.42 -4.13
C PHE A 353 9.72 8.13 -2.93
N GLY A 354 9.08 7.84 -1.80
CA GLY A 354 9.74 7.36 -0.59
C GLY A 354 9.97 5.85 -0.63
N LEU A 355 9.88 5.20 0.52
CA LEU A 355 9.92 3.74 0.61
C LEU A 355 8.48 3.22 0.62
N GLY A 356 8.07 2.57 -0.46
CA GLY A 356 6.76 1.93 -0.63
C GLY A 356 5.57 2.85 -0.89
N LEU A 357 5.78 4.16 -1.01
CA LEU A 357 4.73 5.16 -1.24
C LEU A 357 5.27 6.42 -1.95
N ALA A 358 4.39 7.16 -2.60
CA ALA A 358 4.71 8.45 -3.22
C ALA A 358 4.70 9.57 -2.19
N VAL A 359 5.57 10.55 -2.37
CA VAL A 359 5.71 11.73 -1.53
C VAL A 359 5.64 12.99 -2.39
N ARG A 360 4.83 13.96 -1.99
CA ARG A 360 4.73 15.24 -2.68
C ARG A 360 5.96 16.10 -2.37
N THR A 361 6.72 16.42 -3.40
CA THR A 361 7.98 17.18 -3.29
C THR A 361 7.85 18.62 -3.77
N THR A 362 6.78 18.96 -4.50
CA THR A 362 6.58 20.28 -5.12
C THR A 362 5.20 20.85 -4.80
N PRO A 363 5.08 22.18 -4.61
CA PRO A 363 3.77 22.83 -4.53
C PRO A 363 3.24 23.10 -5.95
N GLY A 364 1.91 23.17 -6.11
CA GLY A 364 1.26 23.75 -7.29
C GLY A 364 1.40 23.03 -8.64
N VAL A 365 2.46 22.27 -8.86
CA VAL A 365 2.66 21.50 -10.12
C VAL A 365 1.70 20.32 -10.19
N VAL A 366 1.44 19.69 -9.07
CA VAL A 366 0.51 18.55 -8.97
C VAL A 366 -0.93 19.02 -9.15
N LYS A 367 -1.70 18.30 -9.97
CA LYS A 367 -3.11 18.64 -10.31
C LYS A 367 -4.11 18.29 -9.19
N MET A 368 -3.67 18.25 -7.95
CA MET A 368 -4.47 17.98 -6.75
C MET A 368 -4.00 18.88 -5.61
N MET A 369 -4.90 19.24 -4.70
CA MET A 369 -4.54 19.97 -3.49
C MET A 369 -3.70 19.12 -2.55
N GLY A 370 -2.90 19.79 -1.73
CA GLY A 370 -2.04 19.17 -0.71
C GLY A 370 -0.75 19.92 -0.50
N SER A 371 -0.05 19.58 0.55
CA SER A 371 1.20 20.22 1.01
C SER A 371 2.43 19.41 0.60
N ILE A 372 3.59 20.07 0.53
CA ILE A 372 4.88 19.35 0.44
C ILE A 372 4.98 18.42 1.67
N GLY A 373 5.39 17.17 1.44
CA GLY A 373 5.43 16.13 2.45
C GLY A 373 4.15 15.29 2.56
N GLN A 374 3.07 15.65 1.84
CA GLN A 374 1.91 14.75 1.69
C GLN A 374 2.37 13.42 1.10
N PHE A 375 1.88 12.31 1.64
CA PHE A 375 2.25 10.99 1.19
C PHE A 375 1.05 10.08 0.98
N SER A 376 1.17 9.13 0.04
CA SER A 376 0.08 8.23 -0.35
C SER A 376 0.57 7.13 -1.30
N TRP A 377 -0.21 6.06 -1.44
CA TRP A 377 -0.13 5.13 -2.58
C TRP A 377 -1.48 4.43 -2.78
N PRO A 378 -2.15 4.61 -3.92
CA PRO A 378 -3.51 4.14 -4.13
C PRO A 378 -3.60 2.67 -4.55
N GLY A 379 -4.81 2.12 -4.45
CA GLY A 379 -5.16 0.79 -4.94
C GLY A 379 -5.79 0.78 -6.32
N ALA A 380 -5.48 -0.23 -7.11
CA ALA A 380 -6.05 -0.42 -8.45
C ALA A 380 -7.53 -0.83 -8.44
N SER A 381 -8.04 -1.32 -7.32
CA SER A 381 -9.43 -1.71 -7.11
C SER A 381 -10.43 -0.56 -6.95
N GLY A 382 -9.94 0.70 -6.89
CA GLY A 382 -10.78 1.90 -6.67
C GLY A 382 -10.60 2.50 -5.29
N THR A 383 -9.58 2.06 -4.57
CA THR A 383 -9.24 2.57 -3.24
C THR A 383 -8.15 3.63 -3.31
N ASP A 384 -8.17 4.59 -2.41
CA ASP A 384 -7.15 5.63 -2.23
C ASP A 384 -7.03 6.06 -0.78
N TRP A 385 -5.90 6.63 -0.44
CA TRP A 385 -5.65 7.29 0.82
C TRP A 385 -4.54 8.32 0.67
N TRP A 386 -4.53 9.31 1.53
CA TRP A 386 -3.38 10.20 1.70
C TRP A 386 -3.31 10.69 3.14
N ALA A 387 -2.13 11.10 3.53
CA ALA A 387 -1.90 11.84 4.74
C ALA A 387 -1.08 13.09 4.43
N ASP A 388 -1.52 14.21 4.97
CA ASP A 388 -0.90 15.53 4.83
C ASP A 388 -0.46 16.02 6.21
N PRO A 389 0.83 15.87 6.57
CA PRO A 389 1.31 16.26 7.88
C PRO A 389 1.19 17.76 8.18
N LYS A 390 1.19 18.62 7.16
CA LYS A 390 1.06 20.07 7.35
C LYS A 390 -0.37 20.46 7.75
N GLU A 391 -1.35 19.77 7.17
CA GLU A 391 -2.77 19.97 7.49
C GLU A 391 -3.24 19.08 8.65
N GLU A 392 -2.35 18.24 9.20
CA GLU A 392 -2.66 17.17 10.16
C GLU A 392 -3.88 16.33 9.74
N LEU A 393 -3.97 16.07 8.43
CA LEU A 393 -5.11 15.45 7.75
C LEU A 393 -4.76 14.04 7.27
N ALA A 394 -5.57 13.05 7.58
CA ALA A 394 -5.54 11.72 6.99
C ALA A 394 -6.90 11.37 6.39
N VAL A 395 -6.91 10.86 5.18
CA VAL A 395 -8.13 10.49 4.44
C VAL A 395 -7.97 9.10 3.84
N VAL A 396 -9.02 8.31 3.92
CA VAL A 396 -9.14 7.01 3.25
C VAL A 396 -10.45 6.99 2.49
N TYR A 397 -10.38 6.73 1.19
CA TYR A 397 -11.52 6.53 0.31
C TYR A 397 -11.48 5.11 -0.25
N MET A 398 -12.55 4.36 -0.10
CA MET A 398 -12.64 2.99 -0.59
C MET A 398 -13.90 2.79 -1.42
N SER A 399 -13.72 2.35 -2.65
CA SER A 399 -14.78 1.90 -3.55
C SER A 399 -14.31 0.64 -4.30
N ALA A 400 -15.24 -0.19 -4.76
CA ALA A 400 -14.96 -1.30 -5.66
C ALA A 400 -15.15 -0.85 -7.11
N ALA A 401 -14.36 0.14 -7.56
CA ALA A 401 -14.40 0.74 -8.89
C ALA A 401 -13.03 0.65 -9.59
N PRO A 402 -12.58 -0.54 -10.02
CA PRO A 402 -11.34 -0.70 -10.78
C PRO A 402 -11.47 0.02 -12.14
N GLY A 403 -10.40 0.26 -12.82
CA GLY A 403 -10.45 0.94 -14.13
C GLY A 403 -10.12 2.43 -14.06
N PRO A 404 -10.19 3.18 -15.18
CA PRO A 404 -9.79 4.59 -15.25
C PRO A 404 -10.59 5.53 -14.35
N LEU A 405 -11.84 5.21 -14.06
CA LEU A 405 -12.73 6.01 -13.23
C LEU A 405 -12.18 6.26 -11.81
N ARG A 406 -11.33 5.36 -11.30
CA ARG A 406 -10.64 5.56 -10.00
C ARG A 406 -9.80 6.84 -9.97
N TRP A 407 -9.22 7.27 -11.11
CA TRP A 407 -8.44 8.51 -11.17
C TRP A 407 -9.30 9.76 -11.04
N HIS A 408 -10.52 9.73 -11.58
CA HIS A 408 -11.52 10.77 -11.38
C HIS A 408 -11.86 10.94 -9.90
N TYR A 409 -12.19 9.82 -9.20
CA TYR A 409 -12.56 9.90 -7.78
C TYR A 409 -11.40 10.33 -6.88
N ARG A 410 -10.16 9.96 -7.18
CA ARG A 410 -8.99 10.48 -6.45
C ARG A 410 -8.93 12.01 -6.47
N GLN A 411 -9.20 12.62 -7.62
CA GLN A 411 -9.19 14.08 -7.77
C GLN A 411 -10.43 14.73 -7.13
N VAL A 412 -11.60 14.18 -7.38
CA VAL A 412 -12.87 14.72 -6.85
C VAL A 412 -12.88 14.66 -5.33
N ILE A 413 -12.56 13.52 -4.73
CA ILE A 413 -12.56 13.37 -3.26
C ILE A 413 -11.47 14.27 -2.65
N ASN A 414 -10.29 14.36 -3.25
CA ASN A 414 -9.26 15.30 -2.80
C ASN A 414 -9.81 16.75 -2.77
N ALA A 415 -10.41 17.22 -3.85
CA ALA A 415 -10.97 18.57 -3.93
C ALA A 415 -12.06 18.80 -2.88
N LEU A 416 -12.97 17.83 -2.71
CA LEU A 416 -14.09 17.93 -1.76
C LEU A 416 -13.64 17.88 -0.29
N VAL A 417 -12.54 17.21 0.01
CA VAL A 417 -11.97 17.20 1.38
C VAL A 417 -11.25 18.51 1.66
N TYR A 418 -10.33 18.95 0.80
CA TYR A 418 -9.55 20.16 1.05
C TYR A 418 -10.42 21.44 1.06
N GLN A 419 -11.50 21.54 0.24
CA GLN A 419 -12.40 22.68 0.28
C GLN A 419 -13.19 22.81 1.59
N ALA A 420 -13.22 21.74 2.40
CA ALA A 420 -13.88 21.76 3.70
C ALA A 420 -12.99 22.26 4.84
N ILE A 421 -11.70 22.44 4.62
CA ILE A 421 -10.78 23.11 5.56
C ILE A 421 -11.07 24.60 5.54
N VAL A 422 -11.25 25.24 6.72
CA VAL A 422 -11.69 26.64 6.84
C VAL A 422 -10.82 27.47 7.78
N ASP A 423 -9.75 26.92 8.36
CA ASP A 423 -8.76 27.60 9.19
C ASP A 423 -7.43 27.84 8.48
#